data_c65d8d5cf6b2f2bf9e7adb750dd8e554
#
_entry.id   c65d8d5cf6b2f2bf9e7adb750dd8e554
#
_cell.length_a   1.000
_cell.length_b   1.000
_cell.length_c   1.000
_cell.angle_alpha   90.00
_cell.angle_beta   90.00
_cell.angle_gamma   90.00
#
_symmetry.space_group_name_H-M   'P 1'
#
loop_
_entity.id
_entity.type
_entity.pdbx_description
1 polymer ?
#
loop_
_entity_poly.entity_id
_entity_poly.type
_entity_poly.pdbx_seq_one_letter_code
_entity_poly.pdbx_strand_id
1 'polypeptide(L)'
;MVTNQLMVGGNERMLAMPEINHIKNLRNNKSLSINEISKRTGFCWTTVKKYADGDQLPEEKVSVKKGMMYDDNWGEIVIDWLTEDYSLKQKLRRNNTNIFKGLQKLGFTGSYRTVCNFIQNEWKEKMIDESDGLKEEYERLSHPPAEAQVDFGITEAVEDGKVKDIHCLVMSFPYSNGGLAVPLPSENQECFLEGLKVLFKQAGFVPRKLRLDNLSAAVVKARSRGEETIFTDAFRQFSMHYGFEAQACNPRKGNEKGHVENKVGYVRYNFFTPSPVIKDLEHLRTLLFDQCKKDHQRLHYKKDLIIAELLEEEKKYGLALPDSEYPVFKQSTVIANKYGEVRIDGALIHVPKSYHYGKLHLILYWDDYKVVSYNGETLSEGPRLYMNKTREIPWVSILKGWRRKPRSIVYSRYFPYLPGRIAYYLNIESMKLRKERVEWLLSLIITHEMQEIDEKFYELLPEEKRFDSSLDTSTNHPYDVDWRVYDSLQPTVKESVHHG
;
A
#
# COMPACT_ATOMS: atom_id res chain seq x y z
N MET A 1 -31.30 49.59 -45.06
CA MET A 1 -32.24 48.47 -45.11
C MET A 1 -31.96 47.59 -43.89
N VAL A 2 -32.89 47.68 -42.97
CA VAL A 2 -32.78 47.00 -41.67
C VAL A 2 -33.62 45.74 -41.76
N THR A 3 -33.01 44.59 -41.59
CA THR A 3 -33.75 43.33 -41.43
C THR A 3 -33.87 43.01 -39.92
N ASN A 4 -35.08 43.23 -39.43
CA ASN A 4 -35.58 42.69 -38.15
C ASN A 4 -35.59 41.16 -38.23
N GLN A 5 -34.79 40.49 -37.43
CA GLN A 5 -35.05 39.09 -37.07
C GLN A 5 -35.64 39.04 -35.69
N LEU A 6 -36.96 38.73 -35.63
CA LEU A 6 -37.71 38.34 -34.45
C LEU A 6 -37.12 37.06 -33.88
N MET A 7 -36.57 37.14 -32.69
CA MET A 7 -36.22 36.00 -31.87
C MET A 7 -37.46 35.49 -31.11
N VAL A 8 -37.94 34.35 -31.56
CA VAL A 8 -39.02 33.59 -30.87
C VAL A 8 -38.36 32.50 -30.02
N GLY A 9 -38.81 32.39 -28.79
CA GLY A 9 -38.56 31.22 -27.94
C GLY A 9 -37.38 31.32 -26.99
N GLY A 10 -37.47 32.11 -25.94
CA GLY A 10 -36.49 32.11 -24.84
C GLY A 10 -36.61 30.89 -23.98
N ASN A 11 -35.67 29.95 -24.08
CA ASN A 11 -35.37 29.09 -22.96
C ASN A 11 -34.83 29.99 -21.85
N GLU A 12 -35.59 30.09 -20.72
CA GLU A 12 -35.11 30.77 -19.51
C GLU A 12 -33.89 30.04 -18.96
N ARG A 13 -32.70 30.40 -19.45
CA ARG A 13 -31.45 29.92 -18.90
C ARG A 13 -31.26 30.53 -17.52
N MET A 14 -31.22 29.70 -16.48
CA MET A 14 -30.87 30.12 -15.14
C MET A 14 -29.42 30.66 -15.13
N LEU A 15 -29.22 31.85 -14.54
CA LEU A 15 -27.89 32.45 -14.45
C LEU A 15 -27.03 31.70 -13.44
N ALA A 16 -25.74 31.58 -13.73
CA ALA A 16 -24.76 31.04 -12.78
C ALA A 16 -24.45 32.06 -11.67
N MET A 17 -23.99 31.58 -10.51
CA MET A 17 -23.65 32.46 -9.37
C MET A 17 -22.66 33.59 -9.72
N PRO A 18 -21.61 33.40 -10.54
CA PRO A 18 -20.75 34.50 -10.96
C PRO A 18 -21.48 35.59 -11.75
N GLU A 19 -22.44 35.22 -12.61
CA GLU A 19 -23.25 36.14 -13.39
C GLU A 19 -24.22 36.95 -12.48
N ILE A 20 -24.82 36.28 -11.51
CA ILE A 20 -25.70 36.92 -10.48
C ILE A 20 -24.88 37.89 -9.63
N ASN A 21 -23.73 37.46 -9.14
CA ASN A 21 -22.83 38.32 -8.36
C ASN A 21 -22.34 39.51 -9.16
N HIS A 22 -22.11 39.36 -10.45
CA HIS A 22 -21.74 40.45 -11.34
C HIS A 22 -22.90 41.50 -11.47
N ILE A 23 -24.14 41.03 -11.66
CA ILE A 23 -25.31 41.89 -11.71
C ILE A 23 -25.50 42.64 -10.39
N LYS A 24 -25.41 41.95 -9.24
CA LYS A 24 -25.51 42.56 -7.91
C LYS A 24 -24.39 43.58 -7.65
N ASN A 25 -23.15 43.29 -8.09
CA ASN A 25 -22.04 44.23 -7.97
C ASN A 25 -22.27 45.51 -8.81
N LEU A 26 -22.75 45.36 -10.05
CA LEU A 26 -23.07 46.50 -10.89
C LEU A 26 -24.24 47.36 -10.30
N ARG A 27 -25.21 46.71 -9.63
CA ARG A 27 -26.33 47.42 -8.98
C ARG A 27 -25.93 48.11 -7.68
N ASN A 28 -25.31 47.37 -6.75
CA ASN A 28 -25.06 47.81 -5.38
C ASN A 28 -23.80 48.65 -5.26
N ASN A 29 -22.70 48.27 -5.93
CA ASN A 29 -21.43 48.94 -5.79
C ASN A 29 -21.20 50.05 -6.84
N LYS A 30 -21.81 49.92 -8.04
CA LYS A 30 -21.68 50.92 -9.09
C LYS A 30 -22.94 51.72 -9.34
N SER A 31 -24.04 51.46 -8.58
CA SER A 31 -25.31 52.17 -8.62
C SER A 31 -25.95 52.33 -10.02
N LEU A 32 -25.70 51.33 -10.91
CA LEU A 32 -26.21 51.36 -12.29
C LEU A 32 -27.71 51.04 -12.31
N SER A 33 -28.41 51.65 -13.25
CA SER A 33 -29.84 51.34 -13.49
C SER A 33 -29.99 49.95 -14.13
N ILE A 34 -31.16 49.32 -13.97
CA ILE A 34 -31.45 48.00 -14.56
C ILE A 34 -31.28 48.03 -16.09
N ASN A 35 -31.64 49.12 -16.72
CA ASN A 35 -31.46 49.30 -18.17
C ASN A 35 -29.96 49.32 -18.60
N GLU A 36 -29.10 49.97 -17.82
CA GLU A 36 -27.68 50.00 -18.08
C GLU A 36 -27.02 48.65 -17.81
N ILE A 37 -27.43 47.95 -16.77
CA ILE A 37 -26.94 46.59 -16.46
C ILE A 37 -27.38 45.63 -17.57
N SER A 38 -28.62 45.71 -18.05
CA SER A 38 -29.14 44.89 -19.15
C SER A 38 -28.34 45.13 -20.42
N LYS A 39 -28.06 46.40 -20.79
CA LYS A 39 -27.22 46.74 -21.97
C LYS A 39 -25.77 46.23 -21.83
N ARG A 40 -25.25 46.26 -20.60
CA ARG A 40 -23.83 45.93 -20.33
C ARG A 40 -23.58 44.44 -20.24
N THR A 41 -24.52 43.67 -19.70
CA THR A 41 -24.43 42.23 -19.50
C THR A 41 -25.05 41.41 -20.63
N GLY A 42 -25.89 42.03 -21.47
CA GLY A 42 -26.63 41.33 -22.53
C GLY A 42 -27.83 40.53 -22.01
N PHE A 43 -28.11 40.55 -20.74
CA PHE A 43 -29.28 39.87 -20.18
C PHE A 43 -30.53 40.71 -20.34
N CYS A 44 -31.70 40.05 -20.53
CA CYS A 44 -32.96 40.77 -20.66
C CYS A 44 -33.32 41.52 -19.36
N TRP A 45 -34.09 42.61 -19.50
CA TRP A 45 -34.45 43.49 -18.40
C TRP A 45 -35.12 42.77 -17.23
N THR A 46 -36.02 41.82 -17.54
CA THR A 46 -36.72 41.02 -16.51
C THR A 46 -35.77 40.16 -15.70
N THR A 47 -34.77 39.52 -16.36
CA THR A 47 -33.76 38.74 -15.69
C THR A 47 -32.86 39.60 -14.82
N VAL A 48 -32.42 40.76 -15.32
CA VAL A 48 -31.59 41.69 -14.55
C VAL A 48 -32.38 42.20 -13.33
N LYS A 49 -33.64 42.58 -13.50
CA LYS A 49 -34.51 43.06 -12.40
C LYS A 49 -34.69 41.99 -11.34
N LYS A 50 -34.91 40.72 -11.76
CA LYS A 50 -35.09 39.58 -10.86
C LYS A 50 -33.91 39.39 -9.91
N TYR A 51 -32.66 39.53 -10.42
CA TYR A 51 -31.45 39.28 -9.66
C TYR A 51 -30.78 40.54 -9.08
N ALA A 52 -31.05 41.72 -9.60
CA ALA A 52 -30.48 42.97 -9.10
C ALA A 52 -31.12 43.46 -7.80
N ASP A 53 -32.45 43.43 -7.73
CA ASP A 53 -33.24 43.99 -6.63
C ASP A 53 -33.85 42.90 -5.73
N GLY A 54 -33.66 41.60 -6.06
CA GLY A 54 -34.17 40.46 -5.28
C GLY A 54 -33.07 39.69 -4.54
N ASP A 55 -33.43 39.15 -3.37
CA ASP A 55 -32.57 38.22 -2.63
C ASP A 55 -32.64 36.76 -3.14
N GLN A 56 -33.13 36.59 -4.36
CA GLN A 56 -33.31 35.25 -4.91
C GLN A 56 -31.95 34.62 -5.24
N LEU A 57 -31.69 33.52 -4.58
CA LEU A 57 -30.71 32.53 -5.01
C LEU A 57 -31.30 31.73 -6.19
N PRO A 58 -30.43 31.13 -7.05
CA PRO A 58 -30.93 30.23 -8.09
C PRO A 58 -31.73 29.11 -7.42
N GLU A 59 -33.02 29.01 -7.76
CA GLU A 59 -33.79 27.82 -7.39
C GLU A 59 -33.24 26.64 -8.18
N GLU A 60 -32.80 25.61 -7.49
CA GLU A 60 -32.50 24.33 -8.14
C GLU A 60 -33.78 23.80 -8.75
N LYS A 61 -33.84 23.74 -10.08
CA LYS A 61 -34.93 23.02 -10.74
C LYS A 61 -34.75 21.56 -10.40
N VAL A 62 -35.62 21.03 -9.52
CA VAL A 62 -35.68 19.59 -9.28
C VAL A 62 -36.02 18.94 -10.63
N SER A 63 -35.01 18.38 -11.27
CA SER A 63 -35.25 17.63 -12.49
C SER A 63 -35.96 16.33 -12.12
N VAL A 64 -37.12 16.10 -12.68
CA VAL A 64 -37.82 14.82 -12.52
C VAL A 64 -36.91 13.75 -13.12
N LYS A 65 -36.40 12.89 -12.24
CA LYS A 65 -35.53 11.77 -12.65
C LYS A 65 -36.39 10.78 -13.45
N LYS A 66 -35.95 10.43 -14.64
CA LYS A 66 -36.65 9.54 -15.58
C LYS A 66 -35.77 8.34 -15.91
N GLY A 67 -36.37 7.24 -16.33
CA GLY A 67 -35.71 6.03 -16.78
C GLY A 67 -36.14 4.78 -16.01
N MET A 68 -35.73 3.61 -16.48
CA MET A 68 -36.20 2.32 -15.97
C MET A 68 -36.20 2.17 -14.44
N MET A 69 -35.22 2.77 -13.78
CA MET A 69 -35.12 2.69 -12.31
C MET A 69 -36.21 3.50 -11.59
N TYR A 70 -36.78 4.53 -12.25
CA TYR A 70 -37.76 5.45 -11.68
C TYR A 70 -39.16 5.21 -12.24
N ASP A 71 -39.29 5.04 -13.55
CA ASP A 71 -40.59 4.93 -14.22
C ASP A 71 -41.20 3.51 -14.11
N ASP A 72 -40.33 2.47 -14.07
CA ASP A 72 -40.74 1.07 -14.00
C ASP A 72 -40.62 0.47 -12.58
N ASN A 73 -40.40 1.28 -11.55
CA ASN A 73 -40.27 0.93 -10.12
C ASN A 73 -39.13 -0.04 -9.76
N TRP A 74 -38.16 -0.28 -10.67
CA TRP A 74 -36.98 -1.12 -10.37
C TRP A 74 -36.15 -0.54 -9.23
N GLY A 75 -36.14 0.78 -9.09
CA GLY A 75 -35.43 1.47 -8.01
C GLY A 75 -36.00 1.16 -6.64
N GLU A 76 -37.33 1.03 -6.49
CA GLU A 76 -37.96 0.70 -5.22
C GLU A 76 -37.50 -0.69 -4.73
N ILE A 77 -37.48 -1.66 -5.61
CA ILE A 77 -36.99 -3.03 -5.30
C ILE A 77 -35.52 -2.97 -4.80
N VAL A 78 -34.68 -2.15 -5.42
CA VAL A 78 -33.27 -2.00 -5.01
C VAL A 78 -33.19 -1.34 -3.62
N ILE A 79 -34.00 -0.30 -3.36
CA ILE A 79 -34.02 0.36 -2.06
C ILE A 79 -34.50 -0.60 -0.96
N ASP A 80 -35.53 -1.40 -1.22
CA ASP A 80 -36.02 -2.40 -0.26
C ASP A 80 -34.96 -3.41 0.08
N TRP A 81 -34.28 -3.97 -0.94
CA TRP A 81 -33.18 -4.91 -0.72
C TRP A 81 -31.99 -4.31 0.06
N LEU A 82 -31.66 -3.07 -0.21
CA LEU A 82 -30.59 -2.37 0.52
C LEU A 82 -30.99 -2.05 1.95
N THR A 83 -32.27 -1.73 2.18
CA THR A 83 -32.81 -1.51 3.52
C THR A 83 -32.80 -2.80 4.35
N GLU A 84 -33.21 -3.94 3.76
CA GLU A 84 -33.08 -5.25 4.40
C GLU A 84 -31.62 -5.57 4.74
N ASP A 85 -30.72 -5.38 3.77
CA ASP A 85 -29.30 -5.66 3.94
C ASP A 85 -28.62 -4.77 4.99
N TYR A 86 -29.14 -3.54 5.20
CA TYR A 86 -28.56 -2.63 6.18
C TYR A 86 -28.62 -3.17 7.61
N SER A 87 -29.65 -3.95 7.95
CA SER A 87 -29.79 -4.63 9.23
C SER A 87 -28.80 -5.80 9.42
N LEU A 88 -28.21 -6.31 8.33
CA LEU A 88 -27.32 -7.46 8.35
C LEU A 88 -25.85 -7.07 8.59
N LYS A 89 -25.05 -8.04 9.07
CA LYS A 89 -23.60 -7.87 9.12
C LYS A 89 -23.05 -7.64 7.71
N GLN A 90 -22.05 -6.75 7.56
CA GLN A 90 -21.50 -6.33 6.27
C GLN A 90 -21.13 -7.50 5.32
N LYS A 91 -20.65 -8.61 5.86
CA LYS A 91 -20.28 -9.83 5.09
C LYS A 91 -21.50 -10.57 4.47
N LEU A 92 -22.69 -10.30 4.95
CA LEU A 92 -23.94 -10.93 4.50
C LEU A 92 -24.74 -10.04 3.57
N ARG A 93 -24.33 -8.79 3.36
CA ARG A 93 -24.99 -7.83 2.48
C ARG A 93 -24.74 -8.16 1.02
N ARG A 94 -25.77 -7.97 0.17
CA ARG A 94 -25.64 -8.09 -1.28
C ARG A 94 -24.66 -7.03 -1.81
N ASN A 95 -23.78 -7.40 -2.68
CA ASN A 95 -23.00 -6.44 -3.45
C ASN A 95 -23.77 -6.02 -4.71
N ASN A 96 -23.34 -4.95 -5.38
CA ASN A 96 -24.00 -4.42 -6.58
C ASN A 96 -24.18 -5.48 -7.66
N THR A 97 -23.23 -6.43 -7.79
CA THR A 97 -23.32 -7.52 -8.75
C THR A 97 -24.45 -8.49 -8.40
N ASN A 98 -24.64 -8.79 -7.12
CA ASN A 98 -25.71 -9.68 -6.66
C ASN A 98 -27.07 -9.01 -6.80
N ILE A 99 -27.18 -7.70 -6.52
CA ILE A 99 -28.38 -6.91 -6.76
C ILE A 99 -28.74 -6.94 -8.25
N PHE A 100 -27.79 -6.64 -9.12
CA PHE A 100 -28.00 -6.68 -10.58
C PHE A 100 -28.47 -8.05 -11.08
N LYS A 101 -27.80 -9.14 -10.66
CA LYS A 101 -28.21 -10.50 -11.01
C LYS A 101 -29.61 -10.86 -10.48
N GLY A 102 -29.96 -10.36 -9.30
CA GLY A 102 -31.29 -10.50 -8.74
C GLY A 102 -32.35 -9.81 -9.60
N LEU A 103 -32.10 -8.56 -10.01
CA LEU A 103 -33.00 -7.81 -10.89
C LEU A 103 -33.15 -8.49 -12.27
N GLN A 104 -32.08 -9.03 -12.86
CA GLN A 104 -32.15 -9.77 -14.12
C GLN A 104 -33.06 -11.00 -14.02
N LYS A 105 -33.04 -11.71 -12.89
CA LYS A 105 -33.95 -12.84 -12.65
C LYS A 105 -35.42 -12.42 -12.58
N LEU A 106 -35.69 -11.18 -12.19
CA LEU A 106 -37.04 -10.59 -12.16
C LEU A 106 -37.44 -9.96 -13.50
N GLY A 107 -36.56 -9.98 -14.53
CA GLY A 107 -36.87 -9.46 -15.85
C GLY A 107 -36.29 -8.08 -16.15
N PHE A 108 -35.38 -7.56 -15.33
CA PHE A 108 -34.70 -6.30 -15.60
C PHE A 108 -33.80 -6.37 -16.83
N THR A 109 -34.02 -5.50 -17.82
CA THR A 109 -33.29 -5.46 -19.08
C THR A 109 -32.22 -4.35 -19.15
N GLY A 110 -32.09 -3.54 -18.10
CA GLY A 110 -31.14 -2.43 -18.03
C GLY A 110 -29.68 -2.90 -17.79
N SER A 111 -28.76 -1.96 -17.84
CA SER A 111 -27.34 -2.24 -17.67
C SER A 111 -26.94 -2.29 -16.17
N TYR A 112 -25.85 -3.01 -15.88
CA TYR A 112 -25.19 -2.99 -14.55
C TYR A 112 -24.84 -1.58 -14.09
N ARG A 113 -24.40 -0.73 -15.00
CA ARG A 113 -24.05 0.67 -14.72
C ARG A 113 -25.25 1.49 -14.28
N THR A 114 -26.42 1.21 -14.87
CA THR A 114 -27.68 1.88 -14.47
C THR A 114 -28.03 1.61 -13.01
N VAL A 115 -27.89 0.35 -12.58
CA VAL A 115 -28.11 -0.04 -11.17
C VAL A 115 -27.09 0.59 -10.24
N CYS A 116 -25.80 0.57 -10.62
CA CYS A 116 -24.76 1.19 -9.80
C CYS A 116 -24.95 2.70 -9.64
N ASN A 117 -25.29 3.40 -10.72
CA ASN A 117 -25.57 4.85 -10.67
C ASN A 117 -26.78 5.16 -9.79
N PHE A 118 -27.83 4.36 -9.89
CA PHE A 118 -29.02 4.52 -9.04
C PHE A 118 -28.68 4.32 -7.55
N ILE A 119 -27.95 3.26 -7.21
CA ILE A 119 -27.52 3.01 -5.82
C ILE A 119 -26.64 4.17 -5.32
N GLN A 120 -25.77 4.70 -6.16
CA GLN A 120 -24.89 5.80 -5.75
C GLN A 120 -25.66 7.09 -5.50
N ASN A 121 -26.62 7.43 -6.35
CA ASN A 121 -27.32 8.70 -6.31
C ASN A 121 -28.52 8.71 -5.33
N GLU A 122 -29.19 7.57 -5.16
CA GLU A 122 -30.40 7.51 -4.32
C GLU A 122 -30.14 6.93 -2.94
N TRP A 123 -29.42 5.80 -2.86
CA TRP A 123 -29.21 5.14 -1.58
C TRP A 123 -28.15 5.85 -0.73
N LYS A 124 -27.03 6.22 -1.34
CA LYS A 124 -25.95 6.91 -0.60
C LYS A 124 -26.36 8.32 -0.18
N GLU A 125 -27.12 9.05 -1.03
CA GLU A 125 -27.63 10.37 -0.65
C GLU A 125 -28.60 10.26 0.54
N LYS A 126 -29.58 9.33 0.51
CA LYS A 126 -30.44 9.06 1.65
C LYS A 126 -29.73 8.72 2.94
N MET A 127 -28.69 7.87 2.83
CA MET A 127 -27.86 7.50 3.98
C MET A 127 -27.06 8.68 4.53
N ILE A 128 -26.67 9.63 3.69
CA ILE A 128 -26.00 10.87 4.10
C ILE A 128 -27.00 11.76 4.85
N ASP A 129 -28.20 11.94 4.33
CA ASP A 129 -29.23 12.77 4.97
C ASP A 129 -29.70 12.21 6.32
N GLU A 130 -29.89 10.89 6.42
CA GLU A 130 -30.23 10.24 7.70
C GLU A 130 -29.06 10.25 8.70
N SER A 131 -27.82 10.28 8.24
CA SER A 131 -26.61 10.36 9.06
C SER A 131 -26.24 11.79 9.46
N ASP A 132 -26.73 12.80 8.74
CA ASP A 132 -26.40 14.21 9.02
C ASP A 132 -27.03 14.73 10.35
N GLY A 133 -28.05 14.02 10.91
CA GLY A 133 -28.59 14.30 12.25
C GLY A 133 -27.66 13.88 13.41
N LEU A 134 -26.55 13.19 13.16
CA LEU A 134 -25.64 12.65 14.17
C LEU A 134 -24.15 12.74 13.76
N LYS A 135 -23.77 13.70 12.91
CA LYS A 135 -22.35 14.00 12.73
C LYS A 135 -21.83 14.66 14.00
N GLU A 136 -21.40 13.84 14.96
CA GLU A 136 -20.49 14.31 15.99
C GLU A 136 -19.29 14.92 15.27
N GLU A 137 -18.99 16.19 15.54
CA GLU A 137 -17.75 16.81 15.10
C GLU A 137 -16.61 16.06 15.77
N TYR A 138 -15.92 15.22 14.99
CA TYR A 138 -14.75 14.51 15.50
C TYR A 138 -13.59 15.50 15.59
N GLU A 139 -13.15 15.78 16.79
CA GLU A 139 -11.91 16.52 17.03
C GLU A 139 -10.73 15.74 16.43
N ARG A 140 -9.90 16.42 15.68
CA ARG A 140 -8.69 15.79 15.15
C ARG A 140 -7.77 15.39 16.29
N LEU A 141 -7.44 14.10 16.37
CA LEU A 141 -6.46 13.59 17.32
C LEU A 141 -5.12 14.31 17.09
N SER A 142 -4.67 15.03 18.09
CA SER A 142 -3.30 15.54 18.13
C SER A 142 -2.39 14.45 18.71
N HIS A 143 -1.31 14.17 18.01
CA HIS A 143 -0.31 13.22 18.48
C HIS A 143 0.88 14.00 19.04
N PRO A 144 1.19 13.89 20.33
CA PRO A 144 2.40 14.46 20.89
C PRO A 144 3.66 13.78 20.33
N PRO A 145 4.82 14.44 20.41
CA PRO A 145 6.07 13.81 20.01
C PRO A 145 6.39 12.57 20.86
N ALA A 146 7.14 11.65 20.29
CA ALA A 146 7.52 10.36 20.87
C ALA A 146 6.35 9.38 21.11
N GLU A 147 5.24 9.54 20.40
CA GLU A 147 4.27 8.45 20.20
C GLU A 147 4.56 7.74 18.86
N ALA A 148 4.53 6.42 18.86
CA ALA A 148 4.67 5.61 17.67
C ALA A 148 3.53 4.63 17.51
N GLN A 149 3.26 4.24 16.27
CA GLN A 149 2.33 3.17 15.90
C GLN A 149 3.08 2.09 15.13
N VAL A 150 2.78 0.82 15.38
CA VAL A 150 3.40 -0.30 14.66
C VAL A 150 2.34 -1.25 14.11
N ASP A 151 2.63 -1.76 12.91
CA ASP A 151 1.82 -2.77 12.26
C ASP A 151 2.66 -3.59 11.29
N PHE A 152 2.20 -4.82 10.99
CA PHE A 152 2.79 -5.64 9.96
C PHE A 152 2.15 -5.37 8.60
N GLY A 153 2.96 -5.49 7.56
CA GLY A 153 2.50 -5.51 6.18
C GLY A 153 3.20 -6.60 5.40
N ILE A 154 2.46 -7.30 4.55
CA ILE A 154 3.06 -8.28 3.63
C ILE A 154 3.39 -7.55 2.33
N THR A 155 4.63 -7.72 1.87
CA THR A 155 5.19 -7.18 0.65
C THR A 155 5.85 -8.30 -0.15
N GLU A 156 6.44 -7.98 -1.29
CA GLU A 156 7.09 -8.97 -2.15
C GLU A 156 8.49 -8.53 -2.52
N ALA A 157 9.44 -9.47 -2.52
CA ALA A 157 10.77 -9.29 -3.07
C ALA A 157 11.13 -10.46 -4.00
N VAL A 158 12.13 -10.28 -4.85
CA VAL A 158 12.65 -11.33 -5.72
C VAL A 158 14.00 -11.77 -5.18
N GLU A 159 14.08 -13.04 -4.78
CA GLU A 159 15.29 -13.71 -4.30
C GLU A 159 15.51 -14.96 -5.14
N ASP A 160 16.70 -15.14 -5.68
CA ASP A 160 17.06 -16.28 -6.54
C ASP A 160 16.06 -16.54 -7.69
N GLY A 161 15.60 -15.45 -8.32
CA GLY A 161 14.65 -15.53 -9.43
C GLY A 161 13.20 -15.91 -9.04
N LYS A 162 12.89 -16.05 -7.76
CA LYS A 162 11.56 -16.38 -7.23
C LYS A 162 10.97 -15.21 -6.46
N VAL A 163 9.69 -15.02 -6.58
CA VAL A 163 8.96 -14.03 -5.77
C VAL A 163 8.69 -14.61 -4.40
N LYS A 164 9.11 -13.91 -3.37
CA LYS A 164 8.99 -14.30 -1.97
C LYS A 164 8.16 -13.29 -1.20
N ASP A 165 7.21 -13.77 -0.39
CA ASP A 165 6.45 -12.92 0.52
C ASP A 165 7.38 -12.49 1.67
N ILE A 166 7.40 -11.19 1.95
CA ILE A 166 8.20 -10.57 3.02
C ILE A 166 7.26 -9.95 4.04
N HIS A 167 7.43 -10.32 5.30
CA HIS A 167 6.74 -9.70 6.41
C HIS A 167 7.52 -8.46 6.85
N CYS A 168 6.91 -7.30 6.72
CA CYS A 168 7.56 -6.03 7.04
C CYS A 168 6.91 -5.41 8.27
N LEU A 169 7.66 -5.25 9.36
CA LEU A 169 7.20 -4.48 10.51
C LEU A 169 7.48 -3.02 10.27
N VAL A 170 6.41 -2.21 10.27
CA VAL A 170 6.47 -0.76 10.03
C VAL A 170 6.17 -0.02 11.31
N MET A 171 7.05 0.89 11.71
CA MET A 171 6.84 1.84 12.79
C MET A 171 6.65 3.23 12.21
N SER A 172 5.59 3.91 12.59
CA SER A 172 5.28 5.26 12.14
C SER A 172 5.14 6.21 13.30
N PHE A 173 5.62 7.44 13.10
CA PHE A 173 5.57 8.54 14.06
C PHE A 173 4.56 9.57 13.57
N PRO A 174 3.35 9.63 14.16
CA PRO A 174 2.30 10.53 13.68
C PRO A 174 2.65 12.02 13.79
N TYR A 175 3.47 12.41 14.76
CA TYR A 175 3.90 13.79 14.95
C TYR A 175 4.79 14.31 13.82
N SER A 176 5.83 13.55 13.46
CA SER A 176 6.79 13.89 12.41
C SER A 176 6.40 13.39 11.03
N ASN A 177 5.42 12.49 10.93
CA ASN A 177 5.13 11.70 9.75
C ASN A 177 6.33 10.84 9.28
N GLY A 178 7.30 10.63 10.14
CA GLY A 178 8.40 9.71 9.93
C GLY A 178 7.93 8.26 9.92
N GLY A 179 8.72 7.39 9.33
CA GLY A 179 8.45 5.96 9.32
C GLY A 179 9.72 5.15 9.16
N LEU A 180 9.77 4.03 9.82
CA LEU A 180 10.83 3.03 9.72
C LEU A 180 10.21 1.68 9.39
N ALA A 181 10.94 0.84 8.67
CA ALA A 181 10.48 -0.47 8.28
C ALA A 181 11.61 -1.49 8.37
N VAL A 182 11.31 -2.68 8.87
CA VAL A 182 12.26 -3.78 8.95
C VAL A 182 11.65 -5.05 8.37
N PRO A 183 12.35 -5.77 7.48
CA PRO A 183 11.88 -7.02 6.94
C PRO A 183 12.16 -8.15 7.93
N LEU A 184 11.23 -9.07 8.06
CA LEU A 184 11.26 -10.19 8.98
C LEU A 184 10.79 -11.47 8.27
N PRO A 185 11.22 -12.64 8.69
CA PRO A 185 10.79 -13.90 8.07
C PRO A 185 9.36 -14.30 8.43
N SER A 186 8.80 -13.75 9.52
CA SER A 186 7.46 -14.11 10.02
C SER A 186 6.88 -13.01 10.91
N GLU A 187 5.58 -13.12 11.22
CA GLU A 187 4.87 -12.24 12.16
C GLU A 187 4.75 -12.86 13.57
N ASN A 188 5.56 -13.87 13.89
CA ASN A 188 5.55 -14.48 15.22
C ASN A 188 6.13 -13.54 16.29
N GLN A 189 6.00 -13.94 17.57
CA GLN A 189 6.41 -13.12 18.70
C GLN A 189 7.90 -12.79 18.70
N GLU A 190 8.76 -13.76 18.38
CA GLU A 190 10.21 -13.57 18.37
C GLU A 190 10.60 -12.56 17.27
N CYS A 191 10.05 -12.70 16.06
CA CYS A 191 10.27 -11.74 14.97
C CYS A 191 9.74 -10.35 15.32
N PHE A 192 8.57 -10.25 15.95
CA PHE A 192 7.99 -8.98 16.36
C PHE A 192 8.87 -8.24 17.36
N LEU A 193 9.31 -8.91 18.43
CA LEU A 193 10.15 -8.29 19.46
C LEU A 193 11.54 -7.92 18.91
N GLU A 194 12.14 -8.78 18.09
CA GLU A 194 13.41 -8.45 17.40
C GLU A 194 13.23 -7.27 16.45
N GLY A 195 12.16 -7.26 15.68
CA GLY A 195 11.84 -6.14 14.79
C GLY A 195 11.69 -4.81 15.54
N LEU A 196 11.01 -4.78 16.68
CA LEU A 196 10.92 -3.59 17.53
C LEU A 196 12.29 -3.14 18.04
N LYS A 197 13.13 -4.07 18.48
CA LYS A 197 14.49 -3.79 18.94
C LYS A 197 15.31 -3.10 17.85
N VAL A 198 15.27 -3.63 16.63
CA VAL A 198 15.94 -3.06 15.47
C VAL A 198 15.40 -1.68 15.12
N LEU A 199 14.08 -1.49 15.15
CA LEU A 199 13.44 -0.20 14.86
C LEU A 199 13.78 0.87 15.90
N PHE A 200 13.81 0.54 17.20
CA PHE A 200 14.25 1.48 18.24
C PHE A 200 15.70 1.89 18.08
N LYS A 201 16.58 0.94 17.74
CA LYS A 201 17.99 1.21 17.47
C LYS A 201 18.16 2.11 16.25
N GLN A 202 17.37 1.89 15.20
CA GLN A 202 17.39 2.70 13.98
C GLN A 202 16.82 4.11 14.21
N ALA A 203 15.79 4.25 15.07
CA ALA A 203 15.26 5.54 15.49
C ALA A 203 16.24 6.32 16.37
N GLY A 204 17.11 5.61 17.10
CA GLY A 204 18.03 6.17 18.09
C GLY A 204 17.36 6.56 19.41
N PHE A 205 16.12 6.14 19.64
CA PHE A 205 15.34 6.34 20.86
C PHE A 205 14.22 5.32 20.97
N VAL A 206 13.62 5.19 22.16
CA VAL A 206 12.41 4.43 22.38
C VAL A 206 11.22 5.39 22.49
N PRO A 207 10.11 5.18 21.74
CA PRO A 207 8.91 6.00 21.91
C PRO A 207 8.33 5.82 23.32
N ARG A 208 7.82 6.91 23.93
CA ARG A 208 7.17 6.81 25.25
C ARG A 208 5.91 5.98 25.22
N LYS A 209 5.19 6.04 24.10
CA LYS A 209 3.96 5.30 23.88
C LYS A 209 4.01 4.57 22.53
N LEU A 210 3.76 3.28 22.56
CA LEU A 210 3.68 2.43 21.39
C LEU A 210 2.26 1.92 21.23
N ARG A 211 1.61 2.31 20.13
CA ARG A 211 0.27 1.83 19.77
C ARG A 211 0.37 0.64 18.84
N LEU A 212 -0.40 -0.40 19.17
CA LEU A 212 -0.46 -1.66 18.43
C LEU A 212 -1.87 -1.89 17.95
N ASP A 213 -2.02 -2.43 16.73
CA ASP A 213 -3.26 -3.15 16.43
C ASP A 213 -3.25 -4.52 17.15
N ASN A 214 -4.36 -5.24 17.08
CA ASN A 214 -4.53 -6.56 17.68
C ASN A 214 -3.55 -7.61 17.10
N LEU A 215 -2.26 -7.33 17.17
CA LEU A 215 -1.19 -8.24 16.75
C LEU A 215 -1.14 -9.45 17.69
N SER A 216 -1.40 -10.64 17.15
CA SER A 216 -1.34 -11.89 17.92
C SER A 216 0.04 -12.15 18.54
N ALA A 217 1.09 -11.55 17.99
CA ALA A 217 2.43 -11.58 18.54
C ALA A 217 2.58 -10.85 19.90
N ALA A 218 1.73 -9.86 20.15
CA ALA A 218 1.78 -9.03 21.37
C ALA A 218 0.53 -9.19 22.25
N VAL A 219 -0.60 -9.57 21.69
CA VAL A 219 -1.92 -9.54 22.35
C VAL A 219 -2.48 -10.95 22.49
N VAL A 220 -2.76 -11.36 23.73
CA VAL A 220 -3.44 -12.62 24.05
C VAL A 220 -4.95 -12.48 23.87
N LYS A 221 -5.52 -11.38 24.38
CA LYS A 221 -6.95 -11.09 24.31
C LYS A 221 -7.14 -9.64 23.89
N ALA A 222 -7.78 -9.46 22.73
CA ALA A 222 -8.15 -8.12 22.25
C ALA A 222 -9.20 -7.50 23.17
N ARG A 223 -9.18 -6.17 23.27
CA ARG A 223 -10.13 -5.39 24.05
C ARG A 223 -11.56 -5.63 23.56
N SER A 224 -12.47 -5.99 24.46
CA SER A 224 -13.92 -5.94 24.26
C SER A 224 -14.53 -4.79 25.04
N ARG A 225 -15.83 -4.49 24.85
CA ARG A 225 -16.48 -3.41 25.59
C ARG A 225 -16.34 -3.61 27.09
N GLY A 226 -15.53 -2.74 27.74
CA GLY A 226 -15.35 -2.74 29.20
C GLY A 226 -14.19 -3.60 29.73
N GLU A 227 -13.46 -4.33 28.87
CA GLU A 227 -12.28 -5.13 29.29
C GLU A 227 -10.99 -4.51 28.77
N GLU A 228 -9.92 -4.62 29.54
CA GLU A 228 -8.58 -4.20 29.12
C GLU A 228 -7.94 -5.22 28.17
N THR A 229 -7.02 -4.75 27.33
CA THR A 229 -6.22 -5.63 26.47
C THR A 229 -5.23 -6.41 27.33
N ILE A 230 -5.15 -7.72 27.12
CA ILE A 230 -4.16 -8.56 27.77
C ILE A 230 -3.01 -8.80 26.80
N PHE A 231 -1.86 -8.25 27.12
CA PHE A 231 -0.62 -8.48 26.39
C PHE A 231 0.04 -9.81 26.79
N THR A 232 0.85 -10.37 25.88
CA THR A 232 1.67 -11.55 26.20
C THR A 232 2.71 -11.21 27.25
N ASP A 233 3.10 -12.20 28.08
CA ASP A 233 4.09 -11.97 29.14
C ASP A 233 5.43 -11.51 28.58
N ALA A 234 5.87 -12.07 27.44
CA ALA A 234 7.11 -11.67 26.79
C ALA A 234 7.05 -10.21 26.31
N PHE A 235 5.90 -9.76 25.74
CA PHE A 235 5.76 -8.37 25.34
C PHE A 235 5.69 -7.42 26.53
N ARG A 236 5.06 -7.82 27.64
CA ARG A 236 5.07 -7.02 28.87
C ARG A 236 6.47 -6.88 29.45
N GLN A 237 7.26 -7.96 29.52
CA GLN A 237 8.65 -7.90 29.96
C GLN A 237 9.50 -7.03 29.05
N PHE A 238 9.29 -7.13 27.73
CA PHE A 238 9.94 -6.29 26.74
C PHE A 238 9.60 -4.79 26.94
N SER A 239 8.31 -4.47 27.13
CA SER A 239 7.88 -3.08 27.37
C SER A 239 8.43 -2.51 28.67
N MET A 240 8.56 -3.31 29.73
CA MET A 240 9.18 -2.92 30.99
C MET A 240 10.68 -2.66 30.84
N HIS A 241 11.39 -3.51 30.07
CA HIS A 241 12.82 -3.35 29.82
C HIS A 241 13.14 -2.04 29.08
N TYR A 242 12.34 -1.71 28.06
CA TYR A 242 12.50 -0.48 27.28
C TYR A 242 11.78 0.74 27.87
N GLY A 243 10.93 0.56 28.88
CA GLY A 243 10.27 1.60 29.64
C GLY A 243 9.10 2.31 28.93
N PHE A 244 8.58 1.78 27.84
CA PHE A 244 7.48 2.41 27.11
C PHE A 244 6.10 1.92 27.54
N GLU A 245 5.08 2.80 27.35
CA GLU A 245 3.68 2.45 27.55
C GLU A 245 3.15 1.74 26.29
N ALA A 246 2.63 0.52 26.45
CA ALA A 246 1.97 -0.22 25.39
C ALA A 246 0.47 0.08 25.38
N GLN A 247 -0.10 0.47 24.24
CA GLN A 247 -1.52 0.72 24.07
C GLN A 247 -2.06 -0.03 22.86
N ALA A 248 -3.10 -0.85 23.06
CA ALA A 248 -3.82 -1.44 21.94
C ALA A 248 -4.84 -0.46 21.37
N CYS A 249 -4.95 -0.41 20.04
CA CYS A 249 -5.97 0.38 19.36
C CYS A 249 -7.37 -0.17 19.67
N ASN A 250 -8.36 0.71 19.80
CA ASN A 250 -9.73 0.30 20.03
C ASN A 250 -10.30 -0.39 18.78
N PRO A 251 -11.00 -1.54 18.95
CA PRO A 251 -11.68 -2.18 17.84
C PRO A 251 -12.69 -1.23 17.19
N ARG A 252 -12.69 -1.14 15.86
CA ARG A 252 -13.58 -0.31 15.02
C ARG A 252 -13.37 1.21 15.09
N LYS A 253 -12.33 1.73 15.71
CA LYS A 253 -11.97 3.15 15.63
C LYS A 253 -10.83 3.34 14.62
N GLY A 254 -11.14 3.36 13.34
CA GLY A 254 -10.18 3.55 12.24
C GLY A 254 -9.36 4.84 12.36
N ASN A 255 -9.89 5.87 13.04
CA ASN A 255 -9.18 7.14 13.26
C ASN A 255 -7.92 6.98 14.13
N GLU A 256 -7.90 6.02 15.06
CA GLU A 256 -6.73 5.78 15.92
C GLU A 256 -5.60 5.04 15.20
N LYS A 257 -5.93 4.29 14.14
CA LYS A 257 -5.02 3.41 13.39
C LYS A 257 -4.57 3.98 12.05
N GLY A 258 -5.28 4.97 11.53
CA GLY A 258 -5.15 5.46 10.15
C GLY A 258 -3.73 5.87 9.75
N HIS A 259 -2.86 6.25 10.70
CA HIS A 259 -1.50 6.70 10.37
C HIS A 259 -0.60 5.53 9.98
N VAL A 260 -0.56 4.44 10.77
CA VAL A 260 0.30 3.29 10.46
C VAL A 260 -0.19 2.48 9.27
N GLU A 261 -1.52 2.32 9.08
CA GLU A 261 -2.08 1.67 7.90
C GLU A 261 -1.69 2.40 6.62
N ASN A 262 -1.79 3.74 6.63
CA ASN A 262 -1.33 4.58 5.53
C ASN A 262 0.18 4.44 5.31
N LYS A 263 0.98 4.34 6.38
CA LYS A 263 2.42 4.18 6.28
C LYS A 263 2.82 2.79 5.75
N VAL A 264 2.14 1.72 6.15
CA VAL A 264 2.31 0.37 5.57
C VAL A 264 2.00 0.39 4.07
N GLY A 265 0.89 1.03 3.68
CA GLY A 265 0.55 1.26 2.27
C GLY A 265 1.63 2.07 1.53
N TYR A 266 2.10 3.14 2.14
CA TYR A 266 3.16 3.99 1.60
C TYR A 266 4.46 3.20 1.35
N VAL A 267 4.93 2.42 2.33
CA VAL A 267 6.11 1.56 2.22
C VAL A 267 5.93 0.56 1.07
N ARG A 268 4.77 -0.11 1.00
CA ARG A 268 4.47 -1.06 -0.07
C ARG A 268 4.54 -0.42 -1.45
N TYR A 269 3.93 0.75 -1.64
CA TYR A 269 3.87 1.40 -2.95
C TYR A 269 5.18 2.07 -3.36
N ASN A 270 5.93 2.63 -2.42
CA ASN A 270 7.12 3.41 -2.75
C ASN A 270 8.43 2.62 -2.65
N PHE A 271 8.50 1.59 -1.79
CA PHE A 271 9.73 0.83 -1.58
C PHE A 271 9.69 -0.57 -2.19
N PHE A 272 8.49 -1.12 -2.42
CA PHE A 272 8.29 -2.46 -2.98
C PHE A 272 7.59 -2.47 -4.34
N THR A 273 7.52 -1.34 -5.02
CA THR A 273 6.92 -1.27 -6.36
C THR A 273 7.87 -0.54 -7.31
N PRO A 274 8.52 -1.25 -8.24
CA PRO A 274 8.52 -2.71 -8.43
C PRO A 274 9.15 -3.46 -7.26
N SER A 275 8.88 -4.77 -7.16
CA SER A 275 9.43 -5.60 -6.09
C SER A 275 10.97 -5.63 -6.20
N PRO A 276 11.73 -5.32 -5.13
CA PRO A 276 13.18 -5.27 -5.17
C PRO A 276 13.80 -6.65 -5.40
N VAL A 277 14.90 -6.70 -6.12
CA VAL A 277 15.75 -7.90 -6.22
C VAL A 277 16.71 -7.90 -5.05
N ILE A 278 16.73 -8.97 -4.30
CA ILE A 278 17.51 -9.09 -3.08
C ILE A 278 18.41 -10.33 -3.11
N LYS A 279 19.49 -10.29 -2.35
CA LYS A 279 20.37 -11.44 -2.10
C LYS A 279 19.84 -12.26 -0.93
N ASP A 280 19.43 -11.58 0.13
CA ASP A 280 18.94 -12.13 1.38
C ASP A 280 18.15 -11.06 2.16
N LEU A 281 17.63 -11.43 3.30
CA LEU A 281 16.82 -10.54 4.16
C LEU A 281 17.64 -9.38 4.73
N GLU A 282 18.94 -9.55 4.99
CA GLU A 282 19.82 -8.50 5.51
C GLU A 282 20.12 -7.44 4.44
N HIS A 283 20.32 -7.86 3.20
CA HIS A 283 20.42 -6.94 2.07
C HIS A 283 19.15 -6.10 1.93
N LEU A 284 17.97 -6.73 2.03
CA LEU A 284 16.70 -6.00 2.01
C LEU A 284 16.58 -5.03 3.18
N ARG A 285 17.03 -5.40 4.38
CA ARG A 285 17.04 -4.52 5.56
C ARG A 285 17.85 -3.25 5.31
N THR A 286 19.03 -3.40 4.74
CA THR A 286 19.91 -2.27 4.38
C THR A 286 19.23 -1.35 3.38
N LEU A 287 18.64 -1.92 2.31
CA LEU A 287 17.91 -1.15 1.30
C LEU A 287 16.73 -0.37 1.90
N LEU A 288 15.95 -1.01 2.78
CA LEU A 288 14.80 -0.34 3.43
C LEU A 288 15.23 0.80 4.34
N PHE A 289 16.31 0.63 5.10
CA PHE A 289 16.81 1.70 5.96
C PHE A 289 17.30 2.90 5.16
N ASP A 290 17.96 2.67 4.03
CA ASP A 290 18.38 3.75 3.14
C ASP A 290 17.19 4.46 2.49
N GLN A 291 16.15 3.72 2.11
CA GLN A 291 14.91 4.31 1.59
C GLN A 291 14.17 5.12 2.67
N CYS A 292 14.10 4.63 3.90
CA CYS A 292 13.54 5.39 5.01
C CYS A 292 14.32 6.70 5.26
N LYS A 293 15.66 6.67 5.24
CA LYS A 293 16.49 7.87 5.37
C LYS A 293 16.24 8.87 4.25
N LYS A 294 16.11 8.41 3.01
CA LYS A 294 15.75 9.25 1.85
C LYS A 294 14.36 9.87 2.03
N ASP A 295 13.36 9.06 2.47
CA ASP A 295 12.00 9.55 2.71
C ASP A 295 11.97 10.63 3.80
N HIS A 296 12.83 10.55 4.80
CA HIS A 296 12.91 11.56 5.86
C HIS A 296 13.42 12.93 5.39
N GLN A 297 14.00 13.03 4.19
CA GLN A 297 14.45 14.31 3.63
C GLN A 297 13.32 15.12 2.97
N ARG A 298 12.13 14.54 2.79
CA ARG A 298 10.98 15.25 2.24
C ARG A 298 10.34 16.19 3.27
N LEU A 299 9.65 17.22 2.77
CA LEU A 299 8.85 18.13 3.60
C LEU A 299 7.65 17.42 4.22
N HIS A 300 7.34 17.78 5.45
CA HIS A 300 6.13 17.34 6.12
C HIS A 300 4.90 17.98 5.46
N TYR A 301 3.84 17.21 5.23
CA TYR A 301 2.66 17.63 4.45
C TYR A 301 1.81 18.76 5.08
N LYS A 302 2.06 19.13 6.35
CA LYS A 302 1.34 20.20 7.07
C LYS A 302 2.27 21.19 7.78
N LYS A 303 3.53 20.82 8.03
CA LYS A 303 4.51 21.63 8.73
C LYS A 303 5.57 21.99 7.70
N ASP A 304 6.00 23.23 7.66
CA ASP A 304 7.06 23.69 6.74
C ASP A 304 8.47 23.28 7.23
N LEU A 305 8.59 22.02 7.65
CA LEU A 305 9.80 21.41 8.18
C LEU A 305 10.06 20.07 7.51
N ILE A 306 11.31 19.70 7.44
CA ILE A 306 11.73 18.38 6.95
C ILE A 306 11.41 17.32 8.01
N ILE A 307 10.97 16.13 7.56
CA ILE A 307 10.63 15.02 8.48
C ILE A 307 11.80 14.65 9.38
N ALA A 308 13.04 14.66 8.86
CA ALA A 308 14.24 14.38 9.67
C ALA A 308 14.40 15.34 10.85
N GLU A 309 14.12 16.63 10.66
CA GLU A 309 14.18 17.63 11.74
C GLU A 309 13.14 17.37 12.82
N LEU A 310 11.92 17.00 12.40
CA LEU A 310 10.84 16.63 13.31
C LEU A 310 11.14 15.32 14.07
N LEU A 311 11.84 14.35 13.45
CA LEU A 311 12.28 13.14 14.13
C LEU A 311 13.36 13.41 15.18
N GLU A 312 14.28 14.36 14.94
CA GLU A 312 15.22 14.81 15.95
C GLU A 312 14.52 15.54 17.12
N GLU A 313 13.41 16.21 16.85
CA GLU A 313 12.55 16.75 17.92
C GLU A 313 11.89 15.61 18.72
N GLU A 314 11.30 14.59 18.05
CA GLU A 314 10.72 13.43 18.72
C GLU A 314 11.71 12.70 19.62
N LYS A 315 12.96 12.58 19.19
CA LYS A 315 14.03 11.96 19.94
C LYS A 315 14.28 12.64 21.28
N LYS A 316 14.14 13.98 21.35
CA LYS A 316 14.29 14.74 22.60
C LYS A 316 13.22 14.39 23.64
N TYR A 317 12.04 14.00 23.19
CA TYR A 317 10.92 13.59 24.04
C TYR A 317 10.87 12.07 24.26
N GLY A 318 11.62 11.28 23.50
CA GLY A 318 11.72 9.85 23.64
C GLY A 318 12.46 9.39 24.89
N LEU A 319 12.48 8.08 25.09
CA LEU A 319 13.27 7.44 26.13
C LEU A 319 14.64 7.04 25.55
N ALA A 320 15.68 7.05 26.37
CA ALA A 320 16.99 6.57 25.97
C ALA A 320 16.93 5.05 25.69
N LEU A 321 17.76 4.60 24.77
CA LEU A 321 17.98 3.17 24.59
C LEU A 321 18.66 2.61 25.84
N PRO A 322 18.26 1.42 26.33
CA PRO A 322 18.92 0.79 27.47
C PRO A 322 20.35 0.35 27.10
N ASP A 323 21.23 0.28 28.08
CA ASP A 323 22.63 -0.14 27.91
C ASP A 323 22.76 -1.58 27.41
N SER A 324 21.81 -2.45 27.73
CA SER A 324 21.76 -3.84 27.29
C SER A 324 20.51 -4.11 26.45
N GLU A 325 20.67 -4.86 25.39
CA GLU A 325 19.54 -5.29 24.56
C GLU A 325 18.71 -6.37 25.29
N TYR A 326 17.38 -6.33 25.10
CA TYR A 326 16.51 -7.39 25.59
C TYR A 326 16.78 -8.70 24.82
N PRO A 327 17.02 -9.82 25.53
CA PRO A 327 17.24 -11.10 24.88
C PRO A 327 15.92 -11.66 24.35
N VAL A 328 15.78 -11.71 23.03
CA VAL A 328 14.57 -12.20 22.37
C VAL A 328 14.71 -13.69 22.08
N PHE A 329 14.00 -14.51 22.85
CA PHE A 329 13.88 -15.94 22.60
C PHE A 329 12.60 -16.50 23.22
N LYS A 330 12.17 -17.66 22.73
CA LYS A 330 11.09 -18.47 23.30
C LYS A 330 11.63 -19.82 23.70
N GLN A 331 11.37 -20.21 24.94
CA GLN A 331 11.75 -21.53 25.45
C GLN A 331 10.51 -22.42 25.61
N SER A 332 10.63 -23.67 25.19
CA SER A 332 9.60 -24.67 25.35
C SER A 332 10.20 -26.04 25.58
N THR A 333 9.41 -26.96 26.14
CA THR A 333 9.80 -28.36 26.29
C THR A 333 9.21 -29.15 25.13
N VAL A 334 10.04 -29.96 24.50
CA VAL A 334 9.65 -30.80 23.34
C VAL A 334 10.08 -32.25 23.57
N ILE A 335 9.44 -33.15 22.85
CA ILE A 335 9.77 -34.58 22.87
C ILE A 335 10.06 -34.96 21.40
N ALA A 336 11.19 -35.61 21.17
CA ALA A 336 11.50 -36.15 19.87
C ALA A 336 10.60 -37.36 19.55
N ASN A 337 10.20 -37.46 18.27
CA ASN A 337 9.44 -38.62 17.81
C ASN A 337 10.33 -39.90 17.77
N LYS A 338 9.74 -41.04 17.41
CA LYS A 338 10.45 -42.33 17.30
C LYS A 338 11.62 -42.33 16.28
N TYR A 339 11.70 -41.35 15.43
CA TYR A 339 12.77 -41.14 14.43
C TYR A 339 13.85 -40.16 14.90
N GLY A 340 13.76 -39.67 16.16
CA GLY A 340 14.67 -38.67 16.67
C GLY A 340 14.43 -37.27 16.13
N GLU A 341 13.21 -36.93 15.72
CA GLU A 341 12.89 -35.64 15.10
C GLU A 341 12.00 -34.80 16.01
N VAL A 342 12.27 -33.49 15.99
CA VAL A 342 11.46 -32.44 16.64
C VAL A 342 10.84 -31.56 15.57
N ARG A 343 9.57 -31.19 15.73
CA ARG A 343 8.88 -30.28 14.82
C ARG A 343 9.14 -28.83 15.22
N ILE A 344 9.73 -28.05 14.30
CA ILE A 344 10.01 -26.62 14.45
C ILE A 344 9.42 -25.89 13.23
N ASP A 345 8.52 -24.92 13.45
CA ASP A 345 7.85 -24.12 12.39
C ASP A 345 7.24 -24.95 11.23
N GLY A 346 6.78 -26.16 11.56
CA GLY A 346 6.22 -27.10 10.59
C GLY A 346 7.22 -28.07 9.97
N ALA A 347 8.51 -27.77 10.00
CA ALA A 347 9.58 -28.67 9.56
C ALA A 347 9.93 -29.73 10.62
N LEU A 348 10.35 -30.91 10.16
CA LEU A 348 10.91 -31.95 11.03
C LEU A 348 12.42 -31.86 11.03
N ILE A 349 13.01 -31.63 12.18
CA ILE A 349 14.45 -31.50 12.37
C ILE A 349 14.96 -32.73 13.12
N HIS A 350 15.92 -33.43 12.55
CA HIS A 350 16.58 -34.55 13.22
C HIS A 350 17.50 -34.03 14.33
N VAL A 351 17.31 -34.57 15.55
CA VAL A 351 18.09 -34.22 16.74
C VAL A 351 18.91 -35.44 17.16
N PRO A 352 20.23 -35.41 16.95
CA PRO A 352 21.10 -36.51 17.34
C PRO A 352 20.98 -36.85 18.83
N LYS A 353 21.09 -38.14 19.18
CA LYS A 353 21.04 -38.65 20.54
C LYS A 353 19.72 -38.33 21.30
N SER A 354 18.69 -37.80 20.64
CA SER A 354 17.43 -37.42 21.29
C SER A 354 16.74 -38.56 22.02
N TYR A 355 16.95 -39.80 21.61
CA TYR A 355 16.40 -41.01 22.22
C TYR A 355 16.95 -41.32 23.62
N HIS A 356 18.07 -40.70 24.00
CA HIS A 356 18.61 -40.81 25.37
C HIS A 356 17.85 -39.93 26.37
N TYR A 357 17.00 -39.00 25.89
CA TYR A 357 16.35 -37.99 26.71
C TYR A 357 14.84 -38.06 26.55
N GLY A 358 14.10 -38.12 27.67
CA GLY A 358 12.65 -38.12 27.63
C GLY A 358 12.05 -36.76 27.22
N LYS A 359 12.71 -35.67 27.61
CA LYS A 359 12.31 -34.30 27.31
C LYS A 359 13.54 -33.48 26.90
N LEU A 360 13.36 -32.57 25.98
CA LEU A 360 14.39 -31.66 25.47
C LEU A 360 13.90 -30.23 25.64
N HIS A 361 14.82 -29.27 25.78
CA HIS A 361 14.54 -27.85 25.75
C HIS A 361 14.76 -27.33 24.36
N LEU A 362 13.72 -26.73 23.77
CA LEU A 362 13.78 -26.02 22.52
C LEU A 362 13.83 -24.51 22.79
N ILE A 363 14.88 -23.87 22.35
CA ILE A 363 15.07 -22.41 22.39
C ILE A 363 14.93 -21.90 20.96
N LEU A 364 13.98 -21.00 20.73
CA LEU A 364 13.72 -20.36 19.42
C LEU A 364 14.11 -18.90 19.51
N TYR A 365 15.07 -18.49 18.68
CA TYR A 365 15.38 -17.10 18.38
C TYR A 365 14.55 -16.65 17.16
N TRP A 366 14.68 -15.44 16.73
CA TRP A 366 13.93 -14.95 15.56
C TRP A 366 14.40 -15.58 14.23
N ASP A 367 15.66 -15.98 14.12
CA ASP A 367 16.32 -16.55 12.95
C ASP A 367 16.85 -17.97 13.15
N ASP A 368 17.16 -18.32 14.38
CA ASP A 368 17.80 -19.60 14.73
C ASP A 368 16.98 -20.42 15.73
N TYR A 369 17.27 -21.72 15.80
CA TYR A 369 16.81 -22.61 16.87
C TYR A 369 17.95 -23.31 17.56
N LYS A 370 17.74 -23.72 18.81
CA LYS A 370 18.65 -24.52 19.60
C LYS A 370 17.88 -25.58 20.37
N VAL A 371 18.28 -26.85 20.23
CA VAL A 371 17.72 -27.96 21.01
C VAL A 371 18.78 -28.40 22.01
N VAL A 372 18.42 -28.36 23.28
CA VAL A 372 19.33 -28.63 24.42
C VAL A 372 18.79 -29.79 25.24
N SER A 373 19.67 -30.64 25.65
CA SER A 373 19.34 -31.71 26.59
C SER A 373 19.04 -31.17 28.01
N TYR A 374 18.46 -32.00 28.87
CA TYR A 374 18.22 -31.63 30.27
C TYR A 374 19.53 -31.27 31.03
N ASN A 375 20.66 -31.82 30.61
CA ASN A 375 21.97 -31.56 31.21
C ASN A 375 22.68 -30.34 30.64
N GLY A 376 22.04 -29.57 29.74
CA GLY A 376 22.61 -28.38 29.12
C GLY A 376 23.45 -28.67 27.88
N GLU A 377 23.56 -29.92 27.39
CA GLU A 377 24.26 -30.25 26.16
C GLU A 377 23.44 -29.78 24.92
N THR A 378 24.04 -29.02 24.02
CA THR A 378 23.41 -28.67 22.75
C THR A 378 23.44 -29.86 21.80
N LEU A 379 22.29 -30.37 21.42
CA LEU A 379 22.11 -31.54 20.58
C LEU A 379 21.93 -31.17 19.10
N SER A 380 21.27 -30.04 18.81
CA SER A 380 21.06 -29.53 17.47
C SER A 380 20.87 -28.01 17.53
N GLU A 381 21.43 -27.31 16.58
CA GLU A 381 21.20 -25.88 16.36
C GLU A 381 21.26 -25.57 14.88
N GLY A 382 20.61 -24.51 14.45
CA GLY A 382 20.62 -24.07 13.06
C GLY A 382 19.56 -23.01 12.77
N PRO A 383 19.48 -22.56 11.49
CA PRO A 383 18.53 -21.56 11.08
C PRO A 383 17.08 -22.07 11.14
N ARG A 384 16.15 -21.21 11.50
CA ARG A 384 14.72 -21.51 11.43
C ARG A 384 14.25 -21.59 9.97
N LEU A 385 13.60 -22.69 9.63
CA LEU A 385 13.08 -22.94 8.29
C LEU A 385 11.66 -22.37 8.15
N TYR A 386 11.56 -21.07 8.01
CA TYR A 386 10.27 -20.44 7.74
C TYR A 386 9.73 -20.85 6.38
N MET A 387 8.52 -21.44 6.37
CA MET A 387 7.82 -21.87 5.15
C MET A 387 7.16 -20.67 4.44
N ASN A 388 7.95 -19.71 3.99
CA ASN A 388 7.43 -18.58 3.26
C ASN A 388 6.93 -19.02 1.87
N LYS A 389 5.81 -18.43 1.43
CA LYS A 389 5.26 -18.68 0.09
C LYS A 389 6.21 -18.11 -0.95
N THR A 390 6.74 -18.97 -1.80
CA THR A 390 7.49 -18.60 -2.98
C THR A 390 6.64 -18.82 -4.23
N ARG A 391 6.80 -17.98 -5.22
CA ARG A 391 6.08 -18.04 -6.49
C ARG A 391 7.06 -17.89 -7.63
N GLU A 392 6.94 -18.77 -8.62
CA GLU A 392 7.70 -18.65 -9.85
C GLU A 392 7.24 -17.42 -10.65
N ILE A 393 8.20 -16.73 -11.25
CA ILE A 393 7.89 -15.67 -12.21
C ILE A 393 7.38 -16.34 -13.49
N PRO A 394 6.21 -15.98 -14.02
CA PRO A 394 5.59 -16.67 -15.15
C PRO A 394 6.29 -16.29 -16.48
N TRP A 395 7.58 -16.64 -16.62
CA TRP A 395 8.44 -16.24 -17.74
C TRP A 395 7.86 -16.60 -19.11
N VAL A 396 7.23 -17.77 -19.25
CA VAL A 396 6.60 -18.18 -20.52
C VAL A 396 5.56 -17.15 -20.97
N SER A 397 4.72 -16.67 -20.06
CA SER A 397 3.68 -15.68 -20.36
C SER A 397 4.31 -14.31 -20.69
N ILE A 398 5.31 -13.91 -19.91
CA ILE A 398 6.02 -12.63 -20.07
C ILE A 398 6.73 -12.59 -21.42
N LEU A 399 7.53 -13.62 -21.73
CA LEU A 399 8.26 -13.71 -23.01
C LEU A 399 7.31 -13.76 -24.22
N LYS A 400 6.15 -14.45 -24.14
CA LYS A 400 5.12 -14.38 -25.18
C LYS A 400 4.59 -12.96 -25.39
N GLY A 401 4.43 -12.20 -24.33
CA GLY A 401 4.07 -10.78 -24.41
C GLY A 401 5.16 -9.94 -25.05
N TRP A 402 6.41 -10.14 -24.65
CA TRP A 402 7.58 -9.43 -25.18
C TRP A 402 7.84 -9.71 -26.64
N ARG A 403 7.62 -10.95 -27.11
CA ARG A 403 7.69 -11.30 -28.54
C ARG A 403 6.76 -10.44 -29.39
N ARG A 404 5.56 -10.14 -28.87
CA ARG A 404 4.58 -9.28 -29.59
C ARG A 404 4.97 -7.80 -29.54
N LYS A 405 5.65 -7.35 -28.49
CA LYS A 405 6.03 -5.94 -28.26
C LYS A 405 7.50 -5.82 -27.84
N PRO A 406 8.48 -6.07 -28.74
CA PRO A 406 9.90 -6.08 -28.38
C PRO A 406 10.44 -4.75 -27.82
N ARG A 407 9.80 -3.61 -28.20
CA ARG A 407 10.17 -2.29 -27.69
C ARG A 407 9.91 -2.13 -26.19
N SER A 408 8.92 -2.85 -25.64
CA SER A 408 8.53 -2.71 -24.24
C SER A 408 9.42 -3.50 -23.27
N ILE A 409 10.35 -4.32 -23.74
CA ILE A 409 11.14 -5.25 -22.93
C ILE A 409 11.93 -4.50 -21.87
N VAL A 410 12.75 -3.54 -22.27
CA VAL A 410 13.63 -2.77 -21.38
C VAL A 410 12.88 -1.87 -20.39
N TYR A 411 11.62 -1.59 -20.68
CA TYR A 411 10.72 -0.80 -19.80
C TYR A 411 9.79 -1.70 -18.97
N SER A 412 9.91 -3.01 -19.11
CA SER A 412 9.07 -3.96 -18.38
C SER A 412 9.49 -4.02 -16.91
N ARG A 413 8.49 -4.06 -16.01
CA ARG A 413 8.73 -4.31 -14.58
C ARG A 413 9.47 -5.63 -14.29
N TYR A 414 9.44 -6.56 -15.24
CA TYR A 414 10.10 -7.87 -15.12
C TYR A 414 11.54 -7.88 -15.67
N PHE A 415 11.96 -6.85 -16.36
CA PHE A 415 13.31 -6.78 -16.93
C PHE A 415 14.40 -6.82 -15.85
N PRO A 416 14.29 -6.12 -14.71
CA PRO A 416 15.27 -6.21 -13.62
C PRO A 416 15.36 -7.58 -12.95
N TYR A 417 14.37 -8.45 -13.16
CA TYR A 417 14.35 -9.80 -12.58
C TYR A 417 15.03 -10.85 -13.47
N LEU A 418 15.47 -10.45 -14.66
CA LEU A 418 16.27 -11.30 -15.51
C LEU A 418 17.66 -11.51 -14.92
N PRO A 419 18.23 -12.72 -15.01
CA PRO A 419 19.63 -12.93 -14.75
C PRO A 419 20.53 -12.07 -15.66
N GLY A 420 21.71 -11.72 -15.17
CA GLY A 420 22.53 -10.67 -15.79
C GLY A 420 22.88 -10.90 -17.25
N ARG A 421 23.25 -12.11 -17.64
CA ARG A 421 23.61 -12.43 -19.04
C ARG A 421 22.40 -12.34 -19.96
N ILE A 422 21.25 -12.81 -19.52
CA ILE A 422 20.01 -12.75 -20.30
C ILE A 422 19.52 -11.31 -20.42
N ALA A 423 19.63 -10.51 -19.35
CA ALA A 423 19.29 -9.07 -19.38
C ALA A 423 20.17 -8.34 -20.41
N TYR A 424 21.49 -8.57 -20.37
CA TYR A 424 22.44 -8.03 -21.34
C TYR A 424 22.10 -8.49 -22.77
N TYR A 425 21.82 -9.77 -22.96
CA TYR A 425 21.46 -10.35 -24.25
C TYR A 425 20.21 -9.70 -24.88
N LEU A 426 19.22 -9.33 -24.08
CA LEU A 426 18.00 -8.67 -24.54
C LEU A 426 18.13 -7.15 -24.67
N ASN A 427 19.15 -6.53 -24.08
CA ASN A 427 19.36 -5.08 -24.10
C ASN A 427 20.09 -4.64 -25.37
N ILE A 428 19.43 -4.73 -26.51
CA ILE A 428 19.94 -4.32 -27.82
C ILE A 428 18.98 -3.34 -28.49
N GLU A 429 19.45 -2.50 -29.37
CA GLU A 429 18.64 -1.50 -30.08
C GLU A 429 17.76 -2.14 -31.17
N SER A 430 18.27 -3.11 -31.89
CA SER A 430 17.56 -3.75 -33.01
C SER A 430 16.33 -4.53 -32.56
N MET A 431 15.14 -4.03 -32.90
CA MET A 431 13.86 -4.66 -32.56
C MET A 431 13.69 -6.04 -33.19
N LYS A 432 14.27 -6.25 -34.39
CA LYS A 432 14.22 -7.54 -35.08
C LYS A 432 15.05 -8.58 -34.31
N LEU A 433 16.32 -8.26 -34.02
CA LEU A 433 17.20 -9.14 -33.25
C LEU A 433 16.66 -9.40 -31.85
N ARG A 434 16.13 -8.37 -31.18
CA ARG A 434 15.51 -8.53 -29.85
C ARG A 434 14.35 -9.52 -29.89
N LYS A 435 13.51 -9.48 -30.91
CA LYS A 435 12.42 -10.45 -31.10
C LYS A 435 12.94 -11.87 -31.31
N GLU A 436 13.97 -12.04 -32.16
CA GLU A 436 14.62 -13.34 -32.40
C GLU A 436 15.24 -13.90 -31.11
N ARG A 437 15.87 -13.06 -30.30
CA ARG A 437 16.43 -13.43 -28.99
C ARG A 437 15.35 -13.87 -27.99
N VAL A 438 14.20 -13.21 -27.97
CA VAL A 438 13.06 -13.64 -27.16
C VAL A 438 12.47 -14.96 -27.66
N GLU A 439 12.41 -15.19 -28.98
CA GLU A 439 11.93 -16.46 -29.53
C GLU A 439 12.87 -17.62 -29.16
N TRP A 440 14.16 -17.38 -29.17
CA TRP A 440 15.16 -18.37 -28.67
C TRP A 440 14.95 -18.67 -27.18
N LEU A 441 14.83 -17.66 -26.33
CA LEU A 441 14.53 -17.86 -24.90
C LEU A 441 13.21 -18.61 -24.68
N LEU A 442 12.18 -18.33 -25.48
CA LEU A 442 10.89 -19.03 -25.40
C LEU A 442 11.03 -20.54 -25.73
N SER A 443 11.95 -20.90 -26.61
CA SER A 443 12.19 -22.32 -26.92
C SER A 443 12.86 -23.06 -25.77
N LEU A 444 13.71 -22.39 -24.98
CA LEU A 444 14.44 -22.96 -23.87
C LEU A 444 13.66 -23.01 -22.57
N ILE A 445 12.86 -21.95 -22.26
CA ILE A 445 12.13 -21.85 -20.99
C ILE A 445 11.07 -22.94 -20.79
N ILE A 446 10.76 -23.72 -21.81
CA ILE A 446 9.84 -24.86 -21.73
C ILE A 446 10.53 -26.04 -21.00
N THR A 447 11.84 -26.17 -21.13
CA THR A 447 12.63 -27.31 -20.64
C THR A 447 13.64 -26.95 -19.56
N HIS A 448 13.96 -25.66 -19.40
CA HIS A 448 14.95 -25.14 -18.45
C HIS A 448 14.39 -23.99 -17.65
N GLU A 449 14.83 -23.83 -16.41
CA GLU A 449 14.56 -22.64 -15.61
C GLU A 449 15.38 -21.45 -16.10
N MET A 450 14.91 -20.22 -15.86
CA MET A 450 15.57 -18.99 -16.32
C MET A 450 17.02 -18.88 -15.79
N GLN A 451 17.23 -19.30 -14.56
CA GLN A 451 18.54 -19.30 -13.91
C GLN A 451 19.49 -20.31 -14.58
N GLU A 452 19.00 -21.50 -14.88
CA GLU A 452 19.78 -22.53 -15.56
C GLU A 452 20.17 -22.10 -16.99
N ILE A 453 19.26 -21.39 -17.69
CA ILE A 453 19.57 -20.82 -19.01
C ILE A 453 20.71 -19.78 -18.90
N ASP A 454 20.74 -18.97 -17.85
CA ASP A 454 21.80 -17.99 -17.63
C ASP A 454 23.14 -18.67 -17.32
N GLU A 455 23.13 -19.68 -16.45
CA GLU A 455 24.35 -20.43 -16.09
C GLU A 455 24.98 -21.14 -17.30
N LYS A 456 24.14 -21.81 -18.10
CA LYS A 456 24.53 -22.54 -19.31
C LYS A 456 24.40 -21.69 -20.57
N PHE A 457 24.37 -20.37 -20.46
CA PHE A 457 24.05 -19.46 -21.56
C PHE A 457 24.88 -19.72 -22.82
N TYR A 458 26.20 -19.83 -22.72
CA TYR A 458 27.09 -20.03 -23.86
C TYR A 458 27.02 -21.46 -24.44
N GLU A 459 26.64 -22.44 -23.63
CA GLU A 459 26.46 -23.83 -24.09
C GLU A 459 25.15 -23.96 -24.91
N LEU A 460 24.11 -23.30 -24.45
CA LEU A 460 22.78 -23.32 -25.10
C LEU A 460 22.67 -22.39 -26.30
N LEU A 461 23.60 -21.43 -26.43
CA LEU A 461 23.58 -20.49 -27.55
C LEU A 461 23.98 -21.24 -28.86
N PRO A 462 23.24 -21.07 -29.97
CA PRO A 462 23.57 -21.65 -31.26
C PRO A 462 25.00 -21.26 -31.69
N GLU A 463 25.77 -22.21 -32.26
CA GLU A 463 27.18 -21.98 -32.65
C GLU A 463 27.36 -20.77 -33.54
N GLU A 464 26.45 -20.52 -34.47
CA GLU A 464 26.46 -19.37 -35.37
C GLU A 464 26.35 -18.00 -34.64
N LYS A 465 25.85 -17.99 -33.39
CA LYS A 465 25.68 -16.81 -32.56
C LYS A 465 26.69 -16.64 -31.45
N ARG A 466 27.59 -17.62 -31.24
CA ARG A 466 28.64 -17.60 -30.20
C ARG A 466 29.77 -16.59 -30.48
N PHE A 467 29.94 -16.20 -31.74
CA PHE A 467 30.99 -15.28 -32.19
C PHE A 467 30.47 -13.85 -32.47
N ASP A 468 29.26 -13.53 -32.02
CA ASP A 468 28.74 -12.16 -32.12
C ASP A 468 29.51 -11.25 -31.16
N SER A 469 30.27 -10.30 -31.70
CA SER A 469 31.07 -9.34 -30.93
C SER A 469 30.26 -8.50 -29.94
N SER A 470 28.92 -8.47 -30.09
CA SER A 470 27.99 -7.85 -29.13
C SER A 470 27.82 -8.67 -27.85
N LEU A 471 28.41 -9.87 -27.74
CA LEU A 471 28.27 -10.77 -26.59
C LEU A 471 29.58 -10.85 -25.75
N ASP A 472 30.60 -10.07 -26.09
CA ASP A 472 31.87 -10.09 -25.33
C ASP A 472 31.68 -9.37 -23.97
N THR A 473 31.50 -10.16 -22.92
CA THR A 473 31.27 -9.73 -21.54
C THR A 473 32.54 -9.73 -20.68
N SER A 474 33.73 -9.79 -21.31
CA SER A 474 35.01 -9.98 -20.58
C SER A 474 35.44 -8.81 -19.69
N THR A 475 34.69 -7.73 -19.60
CA THR A 475 35.06 -6.49 -18.88
C THR A 475 34.18 -6.01 -17.76
N ASN A 476 33.00 -6.61 -17.49
CA ASN A 476 32.20 -6.16 -16.41
C ASN A 476 31.66 -7.30 -15.53
N HIS A 477 31.97 -7.28 -14.25
CA HIS A 477 31.35 -8.13 -13.24
C HIS A 477 29.83 -7.95 -13.27
N PRO A 478 29.02 -9.03 -13.29
CA PRO A 478 27.56 -8.94 -13.48
C PRO A 478 26.80 -8.30 -12.30
N TYR A 479 27.49 -7.80 -11.27
CA TYR A 479 26.89 -7.21 -10.08
C TYR A 479 27.11 -5.70 -9.92
N ASP A 480 27.88 -5.07 -10.81
CA ASP A 480 27.97 -3.60 -10.85
C ASP A 480 26.90 -3.05 -11.80
N VAL A 481 25.65 -3.07 -11.36
CA VAL A 481 24.62 -2.24 -11.96
C VAL A 481 24.92 -0.81 -11.56
N ASP A 482 25.53 -0.05 -12.47
CA ASP A 482 25.75 1.38 -12.28
C ASP A 482 24.41 2.10 -12.27
N TRP A 483 23.84 2.28 -11.07
CA TRP A 483 22.58 2.99 -10.84
C TRP A 483 22.60 4.45 -11.33
N ARG A 484 23.78 5.00 -11.66
CA ARG A 484 23.94 6.34 -12.25
C ARG A 484 23.28 6.46 -13.62
N VAL A 485 23.04 5.35 -14.32
CA VAL A 485 22.30 5.35 -15.59
C VAL A 485 20.84 5.76 -15.39
N TYR A 486 20.25 5.52 -14.22
CA TYR A 486 18.89 5.94 -13.88
C TYR A 486 18.82 7.39 -13.44
N ASP A 487 19.88 7.95 -12.86
CA ASP A 487 19.92 9.38 -12.46
C ASP A 487 19.97 10.30 -13.69
N SER A 488 20.45 9.81 -14.85
CA SER A 488 20.46 10.57 -16.11
C SER A 488 19.10 10.69 -16.78
N LEU A 489 18.06 10.00 -16.30
CA LEU A 489 16.69 10.05 -16.82
C LEU A 489 15.77 11.02 -16.05
N GLN A 490 16.29 11.76 -15.09
CA GLN A 490 15.52 12.86 -14.48
C GLN A 490 15.33 13.98 -15.51
N PRO A 491 14.10 14.48 -15.73
CA PRO A 491 13.88 15.61 -16.62
C PRO A 491 14.60 16.84 -16.03
N THR A 492 15.54 17.40 -16.79
CA THR A 492 16.15 18.68 -16.48
C THR A 492 15.07 19.75 -16.33
N VAL A 493 14.82 20.16 -15.09
CA VAL A 493 14.03 21.35 -14.81
C VAL A 493 14.81 22.53 -15.38
N LYS A 494 14.32 23.10 -16.49
CA LYS A 494 14.82 24.35 -17.00
C LYS A 494 14.48 25.45 -16.00
N GLU A 495 15.47 25.91 -15.25
CA GLU A 495 15.38 27.17 -14.53
C GLU A 495 15.13 28.30 -15.53
N SER A 496 13.93 28.86 -15.51
CA SER A 496 13.64 30.11 -16.16
C SER A 496 14.21 31.24 -15.32
N VAL A 497 15.39 31.74 -15.73
CA VAL A 497 15.95 32.98 -15.23
C VAL A 497 15.03 34.12 -15.70
N HIS A 498 14.25 34.69 -14.80
CA HIS A 498 13.64 36.00 -14.99
C HIS A 498 14.67 37.08 -14.68
N HIS A 499 15.15 37.72 -15.72
CA HIS A 499 15.73 39.07 -15.63
C HIS A 499 14.57 40.07 -15.69
N GLY A 500 14.53 40.98 -14.71
CA GLY A 500 13.64 42.13 -14.67
C GLY A 500 13.44 42.60 -13.24
#